data_420b687ec20e342133b610ecaf7c6eb8
#
_entry.id   420b687ec20e342133b610ecaf7c6eb8
#
_cell.length_a   1.000
_cell.length_b   1.000
_cell.length_c   1.000
_cell.angle_alpha   90.00
_cell.angle_beta   90.00
_cell.angle_gamma   90.00
#
_symmetry.space_group_name_H-M   'P 1'
#
loop_
_entity.id
_entity.type
_entity.pdbx_description
1 polymer ?
#
loop_
_entity_poly.entity_id
_entity_poly.type
_entity_poly.pdbx_seq_one_letter_code
_entity_poly.pdbx_strand_id
1 'polypeptide(L)'
;MVSKICIVDHDLASRGYLRECLEREGHQVTILDSGYQIKPYLSEVHFNILILNIDSPGVKEKGLLLEIQKAHQPRILLIVSERGDPFLKEAIDAGVYGFIYKPFNLQEVCTMVDHLTR
;
A
#
# COMPACT_ATOMS: atom_id res chain seq x y z
N MET A 1 11.66 6.95 12.75
CA MET A 1 10.37 6.66 13.42
C MET A 1 9.81 5.34 12.94
N VAL A 2 9.36 4.49 13.86
CA VAL A 2 8.78 3.19 13.53
C VAL A 2 7.33 3.38 13.09
N SER A 3 6.97 2.83 11.94
CA SER A 3 5.60 2.85 11.44
C SER A 3 5.07 1.44 11.23
N LYS A 4 3.76 1.30 11.28
CA LYS A 4 3.08 0.06 10.95
C LYS A 4 2.66 0.14 9.49
N ILE A 5 3.19 -0.74 8.67
CA ILE A 5 3.00 -0.75 7.23
C ILE A 5 2.32 -2.04 6.81
N CYS A 6 1.28 -1.94 6.00
CA CYS A 6 0.64 -3.10 5.38
C CYS A 6 0.98 -3.11 3.89
N ILE A 7 1.46 -4.24 3.41
CA ILE A 7 1.74 -4.44 1.98
C ILE A 7 0.74 -5.45 1.45
N VAL A 8 -0.03 -5.07 0.44
CA VAL A 8 -0.91 -5.98 -0.29
C VAL A 8 -0.32 -6.22 -1.65
N ASP A 9 0.26 -7.39 -1.85
CA ASP A 9 0.91 -7.75 -3.10
C ASP A 9 0.91 -9.27 -3.24
N HIS A 10 0.34 -9.77 -4.34
CA HIS A 10 0.29 -11.19 -4.62
C HIS A 10 1.61 -11.73 -5.20
N ASP A 11 2.51 -10.85 -5.63
CA ASP A 11 3.81 -11.24 -6.17
C ASP A 11 4.79 -11.49 -5.03
N LEU A 12 5.18 -12.75 -4.85
CA LEU A 12 6.04 -13.17 -3.76
C LEU A 12 7.40 -12.45 -3.77
N ALA A 13 7.99 -12.26 -4.95
CA ALA A 13 9.28 -11.61 -5.06
C ALA A 13 9.21 -10.14 -4.67
N SER A 14 8.24 -9.40 -5.24
CA SER A 14 8.06 -7.98 -4.97
C SER A 14 7.81 -7.70 -3.49
N ARG A 15 6.87 -8.43 -2.90
CA ARG A 15 6.51 -8.20 -1.50
C ARG A 15 7.64 -8.56 -0.54
N GLY A 16 8.41 -9.58 -0.88
CA GLY A 16 9.56 -9.99 -0.08
C GLY A 16 10.66 -8.94 -0.05
N TYR A 17 10.96 -8.35 -1.20
CA TYR A 17 11.95 -7.28 -1.28
C TYR A 17 11.50 -6.03 -0.53
N LEU A 18 10.22 -5.65 -0.70
CA LEU A 18 9.67 -4.50 0.01
C LEU A 18 9.72 -4.71 1.52
N ARG A 19 9.32 -5.89 1.96
CA ARG A 19 9.34 -6.23 3.38
C ARG A 19 10.74 -6.11 3.96
N GLU A 20 11.71 -6.73 3.30
CA GLU A 20 13.10 -6.72 3.77
C GLU A 20 13.62 -5.28 3.90
N CYS A 21 13.38 -4.46 2.89
CA CYS A 21 13.84 -3.08 2.88
C CYS A 21 13.21 -2.28 4.03
N LEU A 22 11.90 -2.40 4.21
CA LEU A 22 11.18 -1.62 5.21
C LEU A 22 11.47 -2.11 6.63
N GLU A 23 11.60 -3.40 6.84
CA GLU A 23 11.96 -3.94 8.14
C GLU A 23 13.39 -3.55 8.54
N ARG A 24 14.30 -3.47 7.57
CA ARG A 24 15.66 -2.99 7.80
C ARG A 24 15.68 -1.56 8.32
N GLU A 25 14.70 -0.75 7.90
CA GLU A 25 14.57 0.62 8.35
C GLU A 25 13.82 0.73 9.70
N GLY A 26 13.47 -0.39 10.29
CA GLY A 26 12.84 -0.44 11.60
C GLY A 26 11.32 -0.45 11.62
N HIS A 27 10.67 -0.53 10.45
CA HIS A 27 9.21 -0.55 10.39
C HIS A 27 8.64 -1.93 10.69
N GLN A 28 7.41 -1.96 11.20
CA GLN A 28 6.65 -3.20 11.38
C GLN A 28 5.82 -3.45 10.13
N VAL A 29 6.02 -4.59 9.47
CA VAL A 29 5.41 -4.88 8.18
C VAL A 29 4.46 -6.08 8.29
N THR A 30 3.24 -5.89 7.79
CA THR A 30 2.24 -6.95 7.62
C THR A 30 2.05 -7.17 6.13
N ILE A 31 2.07 -8.43 5.69
CA ILE A 31 1.87 -8.77 4.29
C ILE A 31 0.54 -9.48 4.10
N LEU A 32 -0.23 -9.03 3.12
CA LEU A 32 -1.48 -9.66 2.70
C LEU A 32 -1.41 -10.00 1.21
N ASP A 33 -2.06 -11.09 0.83
CA ASP A 33 -2.10 -11.55 -0.57
C ASP A 33 -3.14 -10.83 -1.41
N SER A 34 -4.18 -10.30 -0.78
CA SER A 34 -5.29 -9.70 -1.50
C SER A 34 -5.93 -8.56 -0.71
N GLY A 35 -6.65 -7.71 -1.44
CA GLY A 35 -7.42 -6.64 -0.83
C GLY A 35 -8.57 -7.15 0.04
N TYR A 36 -9.03 -8.37 -0.20
CA TYR A 36 -10.11 -8.96 0.59
C TYR A 36 -9.72 -9.19 2.05
N GLN A 37 -8.42 -9.28 2.32
CA GLN A 37 -7.92 -9.53 3.67
C GLN A 37 -7.78 -8.27 4.52
N ILE A 38 -7.95 -7.08 3.93
CA ILE A 38 -7.72 -5.83 4.64
C ILE A 38 -8.76 -5.55 5.71
N LYS A 39 -10.04 -5.77 5.42
CA LYS A 39 -11.13 -5.38 6.33
C LYS A 39 -10.97 -5.89 7.77
N PRO A 40 -10.65 -7.16 8.00
CA PRO A 40 -10.48 -7.64 9.37
C PRO A 40 -9.40 -6.90 10.14
N TYR A 41 -8.36 -6.44 9.44
CA TYR A 41 -7.27 -5.71 10.09
C TYR A 41 -7.61 -4.27 10.42
N LEU A 42 -8.55 -3.66 9.69
CA LEU A 42 -8.89 -2.25 9.90
C LEU A 42 -9.43 -1.97 11.30
N SER A 43 -10.11 -2.94 11.90
CA SER A 43 -10.66 -2.78 13.25
C SER A 43 -9.65 -3.09 14.34
N GLU A 44 -8.56 -3.78 14.03
CA GLU A 44 -7.60 -4.26 15.02
C GLU A 44 -6.26 -3.54 14.96
N VAL A 45 -5.86 -3.10 13.78
CA VAL A 45 -4.53 -2.52 13.58
C VAL A 45 -4.66 -1.15 12.91
N HIS A 46 -3.99 -0.17 13.49
CA HIS A 46 -3.91 1.16 12.91
C HIS A 46 -2.64 1.25 12.06
N PHE A 47 -2.77 0.95 10.77
CA PHE A 47 -1.65 1.09 9.85
C PHE A 47 -1.40 2.57 9.55
N ASN A 48 -0.13 2.97 9.54
CA ASN A 48 0.26 4.32 9.16
C ASN A 48 0.33 4.45 7.63
N ILE A 49 0.77 3.38 6.98
CA ILE A 49 0.98 3.35 5.53
C ILE A 49 0.44 2.04 4.98
N LEU A 50 -0.27 2.11 3.85
CA LEU A 50 -0.62 0.94 3.06
C LEU A 50 0.04 1.05 1.69
N ILE A 51 0.71 -0.02 1.27
CA ILE A 51 1.27 -0.14 -0.07
C ILE A 51 0.47 -1.22 -0.77
N LEU A 52 -0.32 -0.84 -1.77
CA LEU A 52 -1.27 -1.72 -2.43
C LEU A 52 -0.90 -1.90 -3.89
N ASN A 53 -0.63 -3.14 -4.31
CA ASN A 53 -0.49 -3.44 -5.73
C ASN A 53 -1.90 -3.56 -6.31
N ILE A 54 -2.27 -2.65 -7.22
CA ILE A 54 -3.63 -2.61 -7.75
C ILE A 54 -3.99 -3.84 -8.60
N ASP A 55 -3.00 -4.59 -9.04
CA ASP A 55 -3.23 -5.83 -9.79
C ASP A 55 -3.49 -7.04 -8.87
N SER A 56 -3.31 -6.88 -7.57
CA SER A 56 -3.62 -7.94 -6.63
C SER A 56 -5.12 -8.10 -6.45
N PRO A 57 -5.61 -9.34 -6.25
CA PRO A 57 -7.05 -9.57 -6.12
C PRO A 57 -7.68 -8.71 -5.03
N GLY A 58 -8.84 -8.16 -5.33
CA GLY A 58 -9.63 -7.42 -4.36
C GLY A 58 -9.22 -5.97 -4.11
N VAL A 59 -8.06 -5.53 -4.60
CA VAL A 59 -7.62 -4.14 -4.37
C VAL A 59 -8.51 -3.14 -5.10
N LYS A 60 -8.97 -3.50 -6.30
CA LYS A 60 -9.86 -2.64 -7.08
C LYS A 60 -11.33 -2.78 -6.70
N GLU A 61 -11.65 -3.50 -5.63
CA GLU A 61 -13.01 -3.68 -5.13
C GLU A 61 -13.65 -2.33 -4.87
N LYS A 62 -14.89 -2.17 -5.36
CA LYS A 62 -15.60 -0.90 -5.24
C LYS A 62 -15.74 -0.49 -3.77
N GLY A 63 -15.33 0.74 -3.47
CA GLY A 63 -15.46 1.30 -2.14
C GLY A 63 -14.37 0.92 -1.15
N LEU A 64 -13.45 0.01 -1.50
CA LEU A 64 -12.42 -0.42 -0.55
C LEU A 64 -11.53 0.73 -0.08
N LEU A 65 -11.05 1.54 -1.02
CA LEU A 65 -10.17 2.67 -0.65
C LEU A 65 -10.87 3.66 0.26
N LEU A 66 -12.15 3.94 0.01
CA LEU A 66 -12.92 4.83 0.88
C LEU A 66 -13.11 4.25 2.26
N GLU A 67 -13.37 2.95 2.38
CA GLU A 67 -13.48 2.30 3.68
C GLU A 67 -12.19 2.39 4.47
N ILE A 68 -11.06 2.18 3.81
CA ILE A 68 -9.75 2.28 4.44
C ILE A 68 -9.55 3.70 4.96
N GLN A 69 -9.84 4.71 4.16
CA GLN A 69 -9.67 6.10 4.55
C GLN A 69 -10.58 6.49 5.72
N LYS A 70 -11.81 6.00 5.73
CA LYS A 70 -12.74 6.28 6.82
C LYS A 70 -12.30 5.66 8.14
N ALA A 71 -11.60 4.52 8.08
CA ALA A 71 -11.20 3.82 9.29
C ALA A 71 -10.10 4.57 10.06
N HIS A 72 -8.96 4.84 9.41
CA HIS A 72 -7.80 5.40 10.09
C HIS A 72 -7.04 6.45 9.32
N GLN A 73 -7.48 6.75 8.10
CA GLN A 73 -6.83 7.71 7.22
C GLN A 73 -5.32 7.43 7.03
N PRO A 74 -4.95 6.18 6.73
CA PRO A 74 -3.55 5.88 6.48
C PRO A 74 -3.11 6.54 5.18
N ARG A 75 -1.80 6.69 5.00
CA ARG A 75 -1.28 7.13 3.72
C ARG A 75 -1.21 5.93 2.80
N ILE A 76 -1.87 6.02 1.65
CA ILE A 76 -1.96 4.92 0.70
C ILE A 76 -1.06 5.20 -0.50
N LEU A 77 -0.15 4.25 -0.77
CA LEU A 77 0.66 4.24 -1.98
C LEU A 77 0.20 3.08 -2.85
N LEU A 78 -0.08 3.37 -4.11
CA LEU A 78 -0.50 2.33 -5.06
C LEU A 78 0.64 1.96 -5.99
N ILE A 79 0.88 0.66 -6.14
CA ILE A 79 1.80 0.15 -7.15
C ILE A 79 1.00 -0.10 -8.41
N VAL A 80 1.41 0.51 -9.52
CA VAL A 80 0.65 0.56 -10.76
C VAL A 80 1.48 0.06 -11.93
N SER A 81 0.93 -0.86 -12.73
CA SER A 81 1.58 -1.38 -13.94
C SER A 81 1.30 -0.51 -15.17
N GLU A 82 0.10 0.05 -15.27
CA GLU A 82 -0.32 0.83 -16.44
C GLU A 82 -0.72 2.24 -16.06
N ARG A 83 -0.06 3.24 -16.66
CA ARG A 83 -0.31 4.64 -16.36
C ARG A 83 -1.72 5.09 -16.72
N GLY A 84 -2.36 4.43 -17.69
CA GLY A 84 -3.71 4.75 -18.13
C GLY A 84 -4.82 3.94 -17.47
N ASP A 85 -4.51 3.22 -16.37
CA ASP A 85 -5.53 2.40 -15.71
C ASP A 85 -6.68 3.28 -15.22
N PRO A 86 -7.93 2.99 -15.63
CA PRO A 86 -9.09 3.79 -15.22
C PRO A 86 -9.30 3.85 -13.71
N PHE A 87 -8.81 2.88 -12.97
CA PHE A 87 -8.91 2.85 -11.52
C PHE A 87 -8.19 4.03 -10.84
N LEU A 88 -7.20 4.62 -11.51
CA LEU A 88 -6.41 5.70 -10.92
C LEU A 88 -7.26 6.92 -10.59
N LYS A 89 -8.30 7.19 -11.38
CA LYS A 89 -9.22 8.29 -11.11
C LYS A 89 -9.97 8.06 -9.79
N GLU A 90 -10.48 6.85 -9.59
CA GLU A 90 -11.16 6.50 -8.35
C GLU A 90 -10.21 6.62 -7.16
N ALA A 91 -8.97 6.20 -7.33
CA ALA A 91 -7.95 6.27 -6.29
C ALA A 91 -7.64 7.71 -5.89
N ILE A 92 -7.50 8.60 -6.87
CA ILE A 92 -7.28 10.03 -6.61
C ILE A 92 -8.45 10.60 -5.84
N ASP A 93 -9.68 10.29 -6.25
CA ASP A 93 -10.88 10.77 -5.59
C ASP A 93 -10.99 10.24 -4.16
N ALA A 94 -10.47 9.05 -3.91
CA ALA A 94 -10.45 8.45 -2.57
C ALA A 94 -9.34 9.00 -1.67
N GLY A 95 -8.45 9.83 -2.22
CA GLY A 95 -7.43 10.50 -1.41
C GLY A 95 -6.16 9.68 -1.20
N VAL A 96 -5.78 8.81 -2.14
CA VAL A 96 -4.49 8.11 -2.03
C VAL A 96 -3.36 9.13 -2.08
N TYR A 97 -2.27 8.81 -1.39
CA TYR A 97 -1.14 9.74 -1.31
C TYR A 97 -0.34 9.80 -2.60
N GLY A 98 -0.12 8.66 -3.25
CA GLY A 98 0.65 8.65 -4.47
C GLY A 98 0.68 7.31 -5.17
N PHE A 99 1.36 7.31 -6.32
CA PHE A 99 1.50 6.13 -7.18
C PHE A 99 2.97 5.80 -7.38
N ILE A 100 3.26 4.51 -7.47
CA ILE A 100 4.57 3.98 -7.82
C ILE A 100 4.38 3.16 -9.07
N TYR A 101 4.99 3.59 -10.18
CA TYR A 101 4.81 2.90 -11.46
C TYR A 101 5.88 1.84 -11.68
N LYS A 102 5.47 0.67 -12.14
CA LYS A 102 6.42 -0.38 -12.51
C LYS A 102 7.03 -0.07 -13.88
N PRO A 103 8.30 -0.40 -14.10
CA PRO A 103 9.22 -0.94 -13.12
C PRO A 103 9.70 0.13 -12.13
N PHE A 104 9.86 -0.24 -10.88
CA PHE A 104 10.38 0.67 -9.86
C PHE A 104 11.59 0.02 -9.17
N ASN A 105 12.43 0.82 -8.54
CA ASN A 105 13.48 0.29 -7.69
C ASN A 105 13.08 0.46 -6.22
N LEU A 106 13.64 -0.40 -5.38
CA LEU A 106 13.30 -0.41 -3.95
C LEU A 106 13.67 0.89 -3.27
N GLN A 107 14.75 1.55 -3.74
CA GLN A 107 15.19 2.80 -3.16
C GLN A 107 14.12 3.89 -3.29
N GLU A 108 13.42 3.93 -4.42
CA GLU A 108 12.32 4.89 -4.61
C GLU A 108 11.22 4.67 -3.58
N VAL A 109 10.83 3.42 -3.36
CA VAL A 109 9.79 3.09 -2.41
C VAL A 109 10.23 3.44 -1.00
N CYS A 110 11.44 3.06 -0.62
CA CYS A 110 11.96 3.34 0.71
C CYS A 110 12.05 4.85 0.96
N THR A 111 12.45 5.62 -0.05
CA THR A 111 12.51 7.07 0.03
C THR A 111 11.13 7.68 0.24
N MET A 112 10.13 7.22 -0.51
CA MET A 112 8.75 7.70 -0.33
C MET A 112 8.23 7.39 1.07
N VAL A 113 8.44 6.17 1.54
CA VAL A 113 8.00 5.78 2.89
C VAL A 113 8.71 6.64 3.95
N ASP A 114 9.98 6.90 3.78
CA ASP A 114 10.75 7.73 4.69
C ASP A 114 10.16 9.15 4.78
N HIS A 115 9.77 9.73 3.66
CA HIS A 115 9.10 11.03 3.66
C HIS A 115 7.75 10.99 4.40
N LEU A 116 7.00 9.90 4.26
CA LEU A 116 5.69 9.78 4.89
C LEU A 116 5.75 9.56 6.40
N THR A 117 6.90 9.16 6.91
CA THR A 117 7.06 8.82 8.33
C THR A 117 7.80 9.89 9.13
N ARG A 118 8.17 10.97 8.50
CA ARG A 118 8.86 12.08 9.16
C ARG A 118 7.94 13.04 9.89
#